data_6e670862fa8ed45800b577f5d7208bf0
#
_entry.id   6e670862fa8ed45800b577f5d7208bf0
#
_cell.length_a   1.000
_cell.length_b   1.000
_cell.length_c   1.000
_cell.angle_alpha   90.00
_cell.angle_beta   90.00
_cell.angle_gamma   90.00
#
_symmetry.space_group_name_H-M   'P 1'
#
loop_
_entity.id
_entity.type
_entity.pdbx_description
1 polymer ?
#
loop_
_entity_poly.entity_id
_entity_poly.type
_entity_poly.pdbx_seq_one_letter_code
_entity_poly.pdbx_strand_id
1 'polypeptide(L)'
;MSRQNQRTGNCRLRVTTSVVMVFKERSRLQEMHAVLRELQPPLAKLVAIGEGENPISAVARLDPATTRRLRQRSMARWLVPFGFMAGLTFTYITDLDTLAFFGPWSQHLFGALLGMASGFMGSFAAAASVRSADDDRIRGLRNRLEEGNWLLLAETQPGADLPWTLVQRAKPQSVVRLGDG
;
A
#
# COMPACT_ATOMS: atom_id res chain seq x y z
N MET A 1 7.14 -19.61 48.26
CA MET A 1 5.84 -19.28 47.67
C MET A 1 6.04 -18.21 46.58
N SER A 2 6.14 -18.68 45.36
CA SER A 2 6.54 -17.90 44.16
C SER A 2 5.37 -17.14 43.62
N ARG A 3 5.47 -15.81 43.51
CA ARG A 3 4.61 -14.96 42.66
C ARG A 3 5.27 -14.80 41.31
N GLN A 4 4.95 -15.67 40.38
CA GLN A 4 5.24 -15.47 38.96
C GLN A 4 4.32 -14.36 38.45
N ASN A 5 4.93 -13.19 38.28
CA ASN A 5 4.33 -12.03 37.67
C ASN A 5 4.28 -12.27 36.16
N GLN A 6 3.14 -12.69 35.65
CA GLN A 6 2.86 -12.81 34.23
C GLN A 6 2.88 -11.41 33.60
N ARG A 7 4.05 -10.98 33.17
CA ARG A 7 4.20 -9.90 32.18
C ARG A 7 3.88 -10.47 30.80
N THR A 8 2.61 -10.73 30.52
CA THR A 8 2.14 -10.80 29.13
C THR A 8 2.20 -9.38 28.56
N GLY A 9 3.37 -9.06 28.01
CA GLY A 9 3.53 -7.88 27.18
C GLY A 9 2.64 -8.04 25.95
N ASN A 10 1.43 -7.48 26.03
CA ASN A 10 0.59 -7.27 24.87
C ASN A 10 1.34 -6.31 23.93
N CYS A 11 2.20 -6.85 23.08
CA CYS A 11 2.66 -6.19 21.86
C CYS A 11 1.43 -6.11 20.95
N ARG A 12 0.45 -5.25 21.27
CA ARG A 12 -0.55 -4.84 20.28
C ARG A 12 0.25 -4.19 19.18
N LEU A 13 0.41 -4.92 18.08
CA LEU A 13 0.80 -4.34 16.80
C LEU A 13 -0.02 -3.05 16.68
N ARG A 14 0.65 -1.93 16.51
CA ARG A 14 0.01 -0.61 16.38
C ARG A 14 -0.66 -0.55 15.01
N VAL A 15 -1.79 -1.22 14.90
CA VAL A 15 -2.58 -1.32 13.69
C VAL A 15 -3.34 -0.01 13.52
N THR A 16 -3.08 0.69 12.44
CA THR A 16 -3.86 1.86 12.01
C THR A 16 -5.05 1.36 11.22
N THR A 17 -6.26 1.57 11.72
CA THR A 17 -7.48 1.21 11.00
C THR A 17 -7.84 2.33 10.02
N SER A 18 -7.89 2.01 8.74
CA SER A 18 -8.35 2.93 7.69
C SER A 18 -9.73 2.51 7.21
N VAL A 19 -10.66 3.45 7.24
CA VAL A 19 -12.05 3.24 6.85
C VAL A 19 -12.45 4.28 5.83
N VAL A 20 -13.08 3.84 4.75
CA VAL A 20 -13.68 4.72 3.75
C VAL A 20 -15.19 4.55 3.81
N MET A 21 -15.89 5.65 4.05
CA MET A 21 -17.34 5.74 4.06
C MET A 21 -17.81 6.36 2.76
N VAL A 22 -18.87 5.80 2.17
CA VAL A 22 -19.46 6.28 0.91
C VAL A 22 -20.78 6.97 1.23
N PHE A 23 -20.92 8.21 0.75
CA PHE A 23 -22.14 9.00 0.91
C PHE A 23 -22.72 9.39 -0.45
N LYS A 24 -24.03 9.36 -0.54
CA LYS A 24 -24.79 9.77 -1.73
C LYS A 24 -24.99 11.29 -1.79
N GLU A 25 -25.01 11.93 -0.62
CA GLU A 25 -25.26 13.35 -0.45
C GLU A 25 -24.04 14.04 0.18
N ARG A 26 -23.61 15.15 -0.42
CA ARG A 26 -22.49 15.96 0.08
C ARG A 26 -22.75 16.52 1.49
N SER A 27 -23.99 16.91 1.77
CA SER A 27 -24.40 17.43 3.07
C SER A 27 -24.11 16.45 4.22
N ARG A 28 -24.44 15.18 4.03
CA ARG A 28 -24.19 14.14 5.02
C ARG A 28 -22.71 13.85 5.21
N LEU A 29 -21.93 13.91 4.12
CA LEU A 29 -20.49 13.79 4.22
C LEU A 29 -19.90 14.95 5.06
N GLN A 30 -20.33 16.18 4.80
CA GLN A 30 -19.83 17.35 5.53
C GLN A 30 -20.23 17.33 7.00
N GLU A 31 -21.44 16.91 7.33
CA GLU A 31 -21.90 16.71 8.69
C GLU A 31 -21.02 15.67 9.41
N MET A 32 -20.81 14.51 8.79
CA MET A 32 -19.96 13.46 9.35
C MET A 32 -18.50 13.89 9.46
N HIS A 33 -17.99 14.65 8.48
CA HIS A 33 -16.65 15.20 8.52
C HIS A 33 -16.47 16.14 9.72
N ALA A 34 -17.43 17.03 9.98
CA ALA A 34 -17.41 17.94 11.14
C ALA A 34 -17.40 17.14 12.46
N VAL A 35 -18.29 16.16 12.60
CA VAL A 35 -18.37 15.31 13.82
C VAL A 35 -17.07 14.54 14.05
N LEU A 36 -16.47 13.97 12.99
CA LEU A 36 -15.23 13.21 13.12
C LEU A 36 -14.01 14.09 13.39
N ARG A 37 -14.04 15.36 13.01
CA ARG A 37 -12.98 16.32 13.27
C ARG A 37 -12.89 16.71 14.75
N GLU A 38 -14.01 16.66 15.47
CA GLU A 38 -14.09 17.01 16.91
C GLU A 38 -13.80 15.82 17.83
N LEU A 39 -13.51 14.63 17.28
CA LEU A 39 -13.20 13.44 18.07
C LEU A 39 -11.95 13.59 18.93
N GLN A 40 -12.01 13.01 20.11
CA GLN A 40 -10.86 12.81 20.99
C GLN A 40 -10.69 11.32 21.30
N PRO A 41 -9.53 10.70 21.00
CA PRO A 41 -8.34 11.30 20.37
C PRO A 41 -8.56 11.67 18.89
N PRO A 42 -7.84 12.68 18.36
CA PRO A 42 -8.01 13.11 16.98
C PRO A 42 -7.64 12.00 16.01
N LEU A 43 -8.32 11.94 14.87
CA LEU A 43 -7.98 11.02 13.79
C LEU A 43 -6.60 11.35 13.21
N ALA A 44 -5.84 10.33 12.82
CA ALA A 44 -4.55 10.51 12.17
C ALA A 44 -4.70 11.19 10.80
N LYS A 45 -5.78 10.86 10.10
CA LYS A 45 -6.11 11.47 8.80
C LYS A 45 -7.62 11.46 8.59
N LEU A 46 -8.14 12.56 8.09
CA LEU A 46 -9.54 12.71 7.71
C LEU A 46 -9.60 13.50 6.40
N VAL A 47 -10.08 12.87 5.33
CA VAL A 47 -10.10 13.47 3.98
C VAL A 47 -11.42 13.19 3.29
N ALA A 48 -12.07 14.27 2.84
CA ALA A 48 -13.24 14.20 1.97
C ALA A 48 -12.78 14.15 0.51
N ILE A 49 -13.38 13.28 -0.30
CA ILE A 49 -13.04 13.03 -1.70
C ILE A 49 -14.34 13.06 -2.50
N GLY A 50 -14.36 13.81 -3.59
CA GLY A 50 -15.52 13.91 -4.46
C GLY A 50 -15.53 15.17 -5.29
N GLU A 51 -16.62 15.41 -5.99
CA GLU A 51 -16.79 16.63 -6.79
C GLU A 51 -16.84 17.87 -5.87
N GLY A 52 -15.92 18.80 -6.10
CA GLY A 52 -15.75 19.99 -5.25
C GLY A 52 -14.97 19.76 -3.95
N GLU A 53 -14.42 18.58 -3.73
CA GLU A 53 -13.53 18.20 -2.63
C GLU A 53 -12.17 17.73 -3.20
N ASN A 54 -11.39 17.00 -2.42
CA ASN A 54 -10.10 16.49 -2.89
C ASN A 54 -10.26 15.40 -3.96
N PRO A 55 -9.39 15.36 -4.98
CA PRO A 55 -9.35 14.24 -5.92
C PRO A 55 -8.83 12.98 -5.23
N ILE A 56 -9.24 11.81 -5.73
CA ILE A 56 -8.82 10.52 -5.17
C ILE A 56 -7.30 10.32 -5.22
N SER A 57 -6.63 10.91 -6.21
CA SER A 57 -5.17 10.88 -6.36
C SER A 57 -4.42 11.64 -5.26
N ALA A 58 -5.07 12.57 -4.56
CA ALA A 58 -4.49 13.27 -3.41
C ALA A 58 -4.27 12.33 -2.22
N VAL A 59 -4.93 11.17 -2.21
CA VAL A 59 -4.79 10.16 -1.17
C VAL A 59 -3.97 9.00 -1.70
N ALA A 60 -2.66 8.99 -1.36
CA ALA A 60 -1.70 8.00 -1.85
C ALA A 60 -2.17 6.54 -1.65
N ARG A 61 -2.92 6.28 -0.59
CA ARG A 61 -3.45 4.94 -0.28
C ARG A 61 -4.57 4.50 -1.23
N LEU A 62 -5.33 5.43 -1.79
CA LEU A 62 -6.39 5.18 -2.76
C LEU A 62 -5.91 5.30 -4.22
N ASP A 63 -4.67 5.74 -4.42
CA ASP A 63 -4.06 5.83 -5.74
C ASP A 63 -3.37 4.51 -6.12
N PRO A 64 -3.92 3.76 -7.11
CA PRO A 64 -3.34 2.49 -7.54
C PRO A 64 -1.95 2.66 -8.15
N ALA A 65 -1.63 3.82 -8.73
CA ALA A 65 -0.31 4.08 -9.30
C ALA A 65 0.76 4.16 -8.21
N THR A 66 0.46 4.84 -7.10
CA THR A 66 1.35 4.93 -5.94
C THR A 66 1.56 3.57 -5.29
N THR A 67 0.49 2.81 -5.08
CA THR A 67 0.57 1.46 -4.50
C THR A 67 1.41 0.53 -5.37
N ARG A 68 1.22 0.56 -6.70
CA ARG A 68 2.00 -0.22 -7.65
C ARG A 68 3.48 0.14 -7.63
N ARG A 69 3.82 1.44 -7.55
CA ARG A 69 5.21 1.91 -7.45
C ARG A 69 5.89 1.46 -6.15
N LEU A 70 5.17 1.49 -5.04
CA LEU A 70 5.71 1.01 -3.75
C LEU A 70 5.98 -0.50 -3.80
N ARG A 71 5.07 -1.30 -4.35
CA ARG A 71 5.27 -2.75 -4.55
C ARG A 71 6.46 -3.01 -5.47
N GLN A 72 6.55 -2.30 -6.59
CA GLN A 72 7.67 -2.44 -7.51
C GLN A 72 9.01 -2.14 -6.83
N ARG A 73 9.11 -1.06 -6.05
CA ARG A 73 10.33 -0.74 -5.30
C ARG A 73 10.69 -1.82 -4.27
N SER A 74 9.70 -2.36 -3.59
CA SER A 74 9.90 -3.46 -2.65
C SER A 74 10.40 -4.72 -3.35
N MET A 75 9.79 -5.09 -4.47
CA MET A 75 10.20 -6.25 -5.29
C MET A 75 11.59 -6.04 -5.91
N ALA A 76 11.87 -4.85 -6.45
CA ALA A 76 13.17 -4.53 -7.03
C ALA A 76 14.31 -4.66 -6.02
N ARG A 77 14.09 -4.31 -4.76
CA ARG A 77 15.10 -4.45 -3.69
C ARG A 77 15.63 -5.88 -3.54
N TRP A 78 14.80 -6.87 -3.82
CA TRP A 78 15.17 -8.28 -3.75
C TRP A 78 15.57 -8.86 -5.11
N LEU A 79 14.82 -8.54 -6.17
CA LEU A 79 15.07 -9.11 -7.49
C LEU A 79 16.34 -8.58 -8.16
N VAL A 80 16.71 -7.32 -7.91
CA VAL A 80 17.92 -6.73 -8.52
C VAL A 80 19.21 -7.37 -7.98
N PRO A 81 19.45 -7.48 -6.66
CA PRO A 81 20.61 -8.20 -6.14
C PRO A 81 20.62 -9.67 -6.51
N PHE A 82 19.44 -10.33 -6.49
CA PHE A 82 19.32 -11.71 -6.90
C PHE A 82 19.68 -11.90 -8.37
N GLY A 83 19.16 -11.03 -9.26
CA GLY A 83 19.51 -11.03 -10.68
C GLY A 83 21.01 -10.83 -10.92
N PHE A 84 21.63 -9.91 -10.17
CA PHE A 84 23.08 -9.68 -10.22
C PHE A 84 23.87 -10.97 -9.88
N MET A 85 23.53 -11.62 -8.78
CA MET A 85 24.18 -12.86 -8.36
C MET A 85 23.92 -14.00 -9.35
N ALA A 86 22.70 -14.13 -9.84
CA ALA A 86 22.36 -15.13 -10.85
C ALA A 86 23.13 -14.93 -12.16
N GLY A 87 23.24 -13.69 -12.62
CA GLY A 87 24.01 -13.34 -13.82
C GLY A 87 25.50 -13.63 -13.68
N LEU A 88 26.10 -13.30 -12.51
CA LEU A 88 27.47 -13.67 -12.16
C LEU A 88 27.67 -15.18 -12.17
N THR A 89 26.80 -15.91 -11.49
CA THR A 89 26.90 -17.39 -11.36
C THR A 89 26.76 -18.03 -12.74
N PHE A 90 25.83 -17.54 -13.56
CA PHE A 90 25.62 -18.07 -14.91
C PHE A 90 26.87 -17.93 -15.77
N THR A 91 27.49 -16.75 -15.80
CA THR A 91 28.72 -16.53 -16.61
C THR A 91 29.90 -17.31 -16.06
N TYR A 92 29.95 -17.56 -14.75
CA TYR A 92 30.99 -18.38 -14.14
C TYR A 92 30.88 -19.87 -14.48
N ILE A 93 29.64 -20.40 -14.54
CA ILE A 93 29.39 -21.82 -14.84
C ILE A 93 29.51 -22.11 -16.34
N THR A 94 29.07 -21.16 -17.20
CA THR A 94 29.03 -21.36 -18.68
C THR A 94 30.36 -21.07 -19.36
N ASP A 95 31.33 -20.46 -18.65
CA ASP A 95 32.68 -20.13 -19.16
C ASP A 95 32.65 -19.51 -20.57
N LEU A 96 31.76 -18.53 -20.74
CA LEU A 96 31.48 -17.87 -22.03
C LEU A 96 32.59 -16.88 -22.34
N ASP A 97 33.45 -17.18 -23.30
CA ASP A 97 34.55 -16.32 -23.75
C ASP A 97 34.14 -15.20 -24.73
N THR A 98 32.85 -14.94 -24.84
CA THR A 98 32.27 -14.03 -25.84
C THR A 98 32.79 -12.59 -25.73
N LEU A 99 33.21 -12.16 -24.55
CA LEU A 99 33.69 -10.81 -24.25
C LEU A 99 35.14 -10.77 -23.75
N ALA A 100 35.92 -11.83 -23.99
CA ALA A 100 37.33 -11.91 -23.60
C ALA A 100 38.20 -10.75 -24.15
N PHE A 101 37.75 -10.12 -25.26
CA PHE A 101 38.38 -8.96 -25.86
C PHE A 101 38.48 -7.75 -24.91
N PHE A 102 37.56 -7.59 -23.98
CA PHE A 102 37.54 -6.49 -23.00
C PHE A 102 38.27 -6.81 -21.69
N GLY A 103 38.87 -7.99 -21.57
CA GLY A 103 39.62 -8.45 -20.39
C GLY A 103 38.92 -9.58 -19.62
N PRO A 104 39.69 -10.23 -18.71
CA PRO A 104 39.24 -11.50 -18.06
C PRO A 104 38.00 -11.36 -17.16
N TRP A 105 37.68 -10.18 -16.67
CA TRP A 105 36.51 -9.93 -15.80
C TRP A 105 35.29 -9.38 -16.54
N SER A 106 35.46 -8.99 -17.79
CA SER A 106 34.43 -8.28 -18.55
C SER A 106 33.14 -9.09 -18.72
N GLN A 107 33.26 -10.37 -19.03
CA GLN A 107 32.11 -11.27 -19.19
C GLN A 107 31.30 -11.46 -17.90
N HIS A 108 31.98 -11.58 -16.76
CA HIS A 108 31.30 -11.71 -15.47
C HIS A 108 30.56 -10.42 -15.08
N LEU A 109 31.18 -9.28 -15.32
CA LEU A 109 30.56 -7.98 -15.08
C LEU A 109 29.35 -7.76 -15.99
N PHE A 110 29.49 -8.10 -17.29
CA PHE A 110 28.41 -7.95 -18.24
C PHE A 110 27.22 -8.89 -17.92
N GLY A 111 27.49 -10.15 -17.56
CA GLY A 111 26.47 -11.08 -17.10
C GLY A 111 25.75 -10.63 -15.84
N ALA A 112 26.50 -10.08 -14.88
CA ALA A 112 25.94 -9.51 -13.66
C ALA A 112 25.02 -8.30 -13.96
N LEU A 113 25.45 -7.40 -14.87
CA LEU A 113 24.64 -6.25 -15.29
C LEU A 113 23.37 -6.66 -16.03
N LEU A 114 23.46 -7.65 -16.94
CA LEU A 114 22.29 -8.20 -17.62
C LEU A 114 21.33 -8.88 -16.64
N GLY A 115 21.86 -9.64 -15.68
CA GLY A 115 21.07 -10.25 -14.62
C GLY A 115 20.37 -9.21 -13.76
N MET A 116 21.05 -8.11 -13.42
CA MET A 116 20.49 -6.99 -12.68
C MET A 116 19.37 -6.30 -13.47
N ALA A 117 19.58 -6.03 -14.75
CA ALA A 117 18.57 -5.45 -15.65
C ALA A 117 17.34 -6.35 -15.77
N SER A 118 17.55 -7.66 -15.93
CA SER A 118 16.47 -8.66 -15.93
C SER A 118 15.69 -8.69 -14.62
N GLY A 119 16.38 -8.66 -13.47
CA GLY A 119 15.77 -8.57 -12.15
C GLY A 119 14.95 -7.29 -11.97
N PHE A 120 15.46 -6.17 -12.48
CA PHE A 120 14.72 -4.91 -12.47
C PHE A 120 13.45 -4.99 -13.33
N MET A 121 13.54 -5.47 -14.57
CA MET A 121 12.35 -5.69 -15.43
C MET A 121 11.38 -6.69 -14.80
N GLY A 122 11.87 -7.78 -14.23
CA GLY A 122 11.07 -8.76 -13.50
C GLY A 122 10.27 -8.16 -12.34
N SER A 123 10.82 -7.13 -11.68
CA SER A 123 10.13 -6.42 -10.60
C SER A 123 8.84 -5.73 -11.06
N PHE A 124 8.78 -5.23 -12.30
CA PHE A 124 7.56 -4.65 -12.88
C PHE A 124 6.49 -5.72 -13.13
N ALA A 125 6.90 -6.86 -13.71
CA ALA A 125 5.99 -7.96 -13.98
C ALA A 125 5.45 -8.54 -12.68
N ALA A 126 6.29 -8.76 -11.67
CA ALA A 126 5.90 -9.23 -10.36
C ALA A 126 4.94 -8.25 -9.66
N ALA A 127 5.23 -6.94 -9.68
CA ALA A 127 4.36 -5.92 -9.10
C ALA A 127 3.01 -5.81 -9.82
N ALA A 128 2.95 -6.12 -11.10
CA ALA A 128 1.71 -6.12 -11.89
C ALA A 128 0.85 -7.37 -11.66
N SER A 129 1.47 -8.53 -11.38
CA SER A 129 0.77 -9.81 -11.18
C SER A 129 0.17 -9.94 -9.78
N VAL A 130 0.74 -9.30 -8.78
CA VAL A 130 0.23 -9.36 -7.41
C VAL A 130 -0.97 -8.42 -7.24
N ARG A 131 -2.15 -8.99 -7.08
CA ARG A 131 -3.37 -8.27 -6.68
C ARG A 131 -3.58 -8.46 -5.17
N SER A 132 -3.86 -7.36 -4.46
CA SER A 132 -4.29 -7.44 -3.07
C SER A 132 -5.81 -7.32 -2.98
N ALA A 133 -6.39 -7.84 -1.91
CA ALA A 133 -7.81 -7.66 -1.63
C ALA A 133 -8.21 -6.16 -1.57
N ASP A 134 -7.27 -5.30 -1.23
CA ASP A 134 -7.48 -3.86 -1.20
C ASP A 134 -7.56 -3.25 -2.60
N ASP A 135 -6.91 -3.83 -3.63
CA ASP A 135 -6.99 -3.31 -5.00
C ASP A 135 -8.43 -3.40 -5.54
N ASP A 136 -9.14 -4.49 -5.24
CA ASP A 136 -10.54 -4.66 -5.65
C ASP A 136 -11.46 -3.72 -4.86
N ARG A 137 -11.20 -3.52 -3.56
CA ARG A 137 -11.92 -2.55 -2.72
C ARG A 137 -11.72 -1.12 -3.22
N ILE A 138 -10.49 -0.74 -3.53
CA ILE A 138 -10.15 0.59 -4.08
C ILE A 138 -10.81 0.79 -5.43
N ARG A 139 -10.84 -0.22 -6.30
CA ARG A 139 -11.56 -0.16 -7.59
C ARG A 139 -13.05 0.07 -7.36
N GLY A 140 -13.68 -0.67 -6.42
CA GLY A 140 -15.08 -0.46 -6.07
C GLY A 140 -15.36 0.96 -5.58
N LEU A 141 -14.46 1.54 -4.75
CA LEU A 141 -14.59 2.92 -4.27
C LEU A 141 -14.48 3.94 -5.42
N ARG A 142 -13.59 3.72 -6.37
CA ARG A 142 -13.46 4.58 -7.55
C ARG A 142 -14.72 4.56 -8.41
N ASN A 143 -15.28 3.38 -8.67
CA ASN A 143 -16.53 3.26 -9.40
C ASN A 143 -17.65 4.05 -8.69
N ARG A 144 -17.74 3.97 -7.35
CA ARG A 144 -18.70 4.77 -6.58
C ARG A 144 -18.49 6.27 -6.72
N LEU A 145 -17.24 6.71 -6.79
CA LEU A 145 -16.91 8.11 -7.03
C LEU A 145 -17.32 8.55 -8.44
N GLU A 146 -17.10 7.72 -9.47
CA GLU A 146 -17.52 7.94 -10.85
C GLU A 146 -19.05 7.97 -11.00
N GLU A 147 -19.79 7.25 -10.13
CA GLU A 147 -21.24 7.32 -10.01
C GLU A 147 -21.76 8.61 -9.35
N GLY A 148 -20.87 9.55 -8.99
CA GLY A 148 -21.22 10.80 -8.33
C GLY A 148 -21.41 10.72 -6.83
N ASN A 149 -20.93 9.66 -6.18
CA ASN A 149 -20.93 9.55 -4.73
C ASN A 149 -19.70 10.26 -4.13
N TRP A 150 -19.76 10.60 -2.86
CA TRP A 150 -18.67 11.18 -2.10
C TRP A 150 -18.06 10.16 -1.16
N LEU A 151 -16.74 10.23 -0.98
CA LEU A 151 -15.99 9.33 -0.09
C LEU A 151 -15.42 10.12 1.07
N LEU A 152 -15.48 9.58 2.27
CA LEU A 152 -14.83 10.11 3.46
C LEU A 152 -13.85 9.08 3.99
N LEU A 153 -12.55 9.37 3.86
CA LEU A 153 -11.49 8.56 4.44
C LEU A 153 -11.22 9.01 5.87
N ALA A 154 -11.29 8.08 6.80
CA ALA A 154 -10.89 8.25 8.18
C ALA A 154 -9.81 7.23 8.55
N GLU A 155 -8.66 7.71 9.01
CA GLU A 155 -7.56 6.87 9.54
C GLU A 155 -7.44 7.13 11.03
N THR A 156 -7.49 6.07 11.83
CA THR A 156 -7.31 6.17 13.29
C THR A 156 -5.84 6.21 13.65
N GLN A 157 -5.53 6.76 14.82
CA GLN A 157 -4.20 6.60 15.39
C GLN A 157 -3.95 5.13 15.76
N PRO A 158 -2.69 4.70 15.79
CA PRO A 158 -2.35 3.33 16.18
C PRO A 158 -2.87 2.98 17.56
N GLY A 159 -3.75 1.98 17.63
CA GLY A 159 -4.39 1.54 18.88
C GLY A 159 -5.66 2.28 19.28
N ALA A 160 -6.12 3.24 18.47
CA ALA A 160 -7.44 3.87 18.64
C ALA A 160 -8.46 3.21 17.72
N ASP A 161 -9.65 2.98 18.24
CA ASP A 161 -10.78 2.45 17.46
C ASP A 161 -11.67 3.58 16.96
N LEU A 162 -12.21 3.40 15.76
CA LEU A 162 -13.20 4.31 15.21
C LEU A 162 -14.53 4.14 15.98
N PRO A 163 -15.20 5.23 16.40
CA PRO A 163 -16.49 5.14 17.10
C PRO A 163 -17.58 4.68 16.14
N TRP A 164 -17.77 3.37 16.04
CA TRP A 164 -18.74 2.73 15.14
C TRP A 164 -20.18 3.20 15.32
N THR A 165 -20.53 3.60 16.53
CA THR A 165 -21.86 4.17 16.84
C THR A 165 -22.13 5.44 16.05
N LEU A 166 -21.12 6.30 15.88
CA LEU A 166 -21.23 7.53 15.08
C LEU A 166 -21.32 7.18 13.59
N VAL A 167 -20.50 6.24 13.12
CA VAL A 167 -20.52 5.78 11.73
C VAL A 167 -21.90 5.21 11.36
N GLN A 168 -22.48 4.37 12.22
CA GLN A 168 -23.81 3.80 12.01
C GLN A 168 -24.91 4.86 12.02
N ARG A 169 -24.80 5.87 12.88
CA ARG A 169 -25.77 6.99 12.95
C ARG A 169 -25.78 7.81 11.66
N ALA A 170 -24.62 8.01 11.05
CA ALA A 170 -24.50 8.74 9.79
C ALA A 170 -25.11 7.99 8.58
N LYS A 171 -25.42 6.70 8.72
CA LYS A 171 -26.02 5.84 7.68
C LYS A 171 -25.32 5.97 6.32
N PRO A 172 -24.00 5.75 6.23
CA PRO A 172 -23.31 5.74 4.96
C PRO A 172 -23.89 4.63 4.06
N GLN A 173 -23.85 4.82 2.74
CA GLN A 173 -24.32 3.84 1.77
C GLN A 173 -23.48 2.55 1.87
N SER A 174 -22.20 2.69 2.07
CA SER A 174 -21.29 1.58 2.36
C SER A 174 -20.09 2.03 3.18
N VAL A 175 -19.52 1.08 3.90
CA VAL A 175 -18.31 1.28 4.70
C VAL A 175 -17.29 0.22 4.29
N VAL A 176 -16.15 0.65 3.81
CA VAL A 176 -15.07 -0.23 3.35
C VAL A 176 -13.87 -0.06 4.29
N ARG A 177 -13.45 -1.13 4.93
CA ARG A 177 -12.17 -1.16 5.66
C ARG A 177 -11.06 -1.49 4.68
N LEU A 178 -10.04 -0.66 4.67
CA LEU A 178 -8.80 -0.96 3.97
C LEU A 178 -7.87 -1.69 4.93
N GLY A 179 -7.16 -2.70 4.42
CA GLY A 179 -6.21 -3.48 5.21
C GLY A 179 -5.11 -2.61 5.80
N ASP A 180 -4.48 -3.14 6.83
CA ASP A 180 -3.37 -2.49 7.51
C ASP A 180 -2.19 -2.36 6.55
N GLY A 181 -1.68 -1.16 6.38
CA GLY A 181 -0.53 -0.85 5.55
C GLY A 181 0.78 -1.04 6.31
#